data_1bf1ce22cae9650a0f36da11c4fdce31
#
_entry.id   1bf1ce22cae9650a0f36da11c4fdce31
#
_cell.length_a   1.000
_cell.length_b   1.000
_cell.length_c   1.000
_cell.angle_alpha   90.00
_cell.angle_beta   90.00
_cell.angle_gamma   90.00
#
_symmetry.space_group_name_H-M   'P 1'
#
loop_
_entity.id
_entity.type
_entity.pdbx_description
1 polymer ?
#
loop_
_entity_poly.entity_id
_entity_poly.type
_entity_poly.pdbx_seq_one_letter_code
_entity_poly.pdbx_strand_id
1 'polypeptide(L)'
;LMITGIYFGKFVCPYIKKKKGAVAVSIVYITIMLVLYMIPPQIDNFSAYLIGVIAAFLAMYIEDRRNIYQKIFLAITFFSIRWLTVAMAGRLDDLVTKALVFRNMSAEKVWLQYGLYVGTRVLDIVLCIAFIAVAIGLINKAYIYKKDEMSVKEMVMLIIPSLVGVTGYGILQYYLMIYERDTGKNLIDTYGFYGALSFLHYLIS
;
A
#
# COMPACT_ATOMS: atom_id res chain seq x y z
N LEU A 1 -3.97 -1.45 -10.47
CA LEU A 1 -3.89 -2.89 -10.28
C LEU A 1 -2.86 -3.54 -11.20
N MET A 2 -2.97 -3.44 -12.53
CA MET A 2 -1.99 -4.01 -13.47
C MET A 2 -0.57 -3.50 -13.21
N ILE A 3 -0.39 -2.19 -13.07
CA ILE A 3 0.90 -1.56 -12.80
C ILE A 3 1.52 -2.11 -11.50
N THR A 4 0.73 -2.28 -10.46
CA THR A 4 1.19 -2.84 -9.18
C THR A 4 1.69 -4.28 -9.34
N GLY A 5 0.99 -5.11 -10.12
CA GLY A 5 1.45 -6.47 -10.42
C GLY A 5 2.75 -6.51 -11.21
N ILE A 6 2.95 -5.57 -12.14
CA ILE A 6 4.22 -5.44 -12.87
C ILE A 6 5.37 -5.07 -11.90
N TYR A 7 5.12 -4.13 -10.98
CA TYR A 7 6.11 -3.77 -9.96
C TYR A 7 6.39 -4.92 -9.00
N PHE A 8 5.38 -5.74 -8.68
CA PHE A 8 5.59 -6.97 -7.91
C PHE A 8 6.52 -7.94 -8.63
N GLY A 9 6.31 -8.19 -9.92
CA GLY A 9 7.22 -8.99 -10.71
C GLY A 9 8.64 -8.45 -10.76
N LYS A 10 8.80 -7.13 -10.90
CA LYS A 10 10.11 -6.48 -10.84
C LYS A 10 10.77 -6.65 -9.45
N PHE A 11 9.97 -6.61 -8.39
CA PHE A 11 10.46 -6.82 -7.03
C PHE A 11 10.97 -8.24 -6.80
N VAL A 12 10.24 -9.24 -7.30
CA VAL A 12 10.55 -10.67 -7.14
C VAL A 12 11.64 -11.13 -8.12
N CYS A 13 11.76 -10.51 -9.29
CA CYS A 13 12.65 -10.92 -10.37
C CYS A 13 14.12 -11.15 -9.95
N PRO A 14 14.75 -10.34 -9.08
CA PRO A 14 16.12 -10.59 -8.62
C PRO A 14 16.29 -11.87 -7.81
N TYR A 15 15.22 -12.39 -7.21
CA TYR A 15 15.22 -13.48 -6.24
C TYR A 15 14.75 -14.82 -6.82
N ILE A 16 14.19 -14.83 -8.02
CA ILE A 16 13.78 -16.04 -8.73
C ILE A 16 14.79 -16.35 -9.84
N LYS A 17 15.24 -17.61 -9.93
CA LYS A 17 16.23 -18.04 -10.93
C LYS A 17 15.80 -17.77 -12.37
N LYS A 18 14.52 -17.95 -12.68
CA LYS A 18 14.00 -17.81 -14.04
C LYS A 18 13.17 -16.53 -14.16
N LYS A 19 13.55 -15.62 -15.05
CA LYS A 19 12.76 -14.41 -15.36
C LYS A 19 11.29 -14.74 -15.71
N LYS A 20 11.05 -15.88 -16.38
CA LYS A 20 9.69 -16.36 -16.69
C LYS A 20 8.86 -16.64 -15.44
N GLY A 21 9.48 -17.14 -14.36
CA GLY A 21 8.81 -17.36 -13.07
C GLY A 21 8.34 -16.05 -12.42
N ALA A 22 9.13 -14.98 -12.47
CA ALA A 22 8.72 -13.69 -11.97
C ALA A 22 7.52 -13.12 -12.75
N VAL A 23 7.46 -13.34 -14.06
CA VAL A 23 6.31 -12.95 -14.89
C VAL A 23 5.08 -13.79 -14.52
N ALA A 24 5.23 -15.11 -14.32
CA ALA A 24 4.13 -15.97 -13.90
C ALA A 24 3.55 -15.55 -12.55
N VAL A 25 4.39 -15.24 -11.56
CA VAL A 25 3.97 -14.72 -10.24
C VAL A 25 3.20 -13.39 -10.39
N SER A 26 3.67 -12.49 -11.26
CA SER A 26 2.95 -11.23 -11.55
C SER A 26 1.57 -11.48 -12.15
N ILE A 27 1.46 -12.39 -13.10
CA ILE A 27 0.19 -12.72 -13.75
C ILE A 27 -0.78 -13.33 -12.73
N VAL A 28 -0.32 -14.28 -11.92
CA VAL A 28 -1.14 -14.89 -10.85
C VAL A 28 -1.66 -13.82 -9.89
N TYR A 29 -0.79 -12.93 -9.43
CA TYR A 29 -1.20 -11.83 -8.55
C TYR A 29 -2.24 -10.92 -9.20
N ILE A 30 -2.00 -10.47 -10.44
CA ILE A 30 -2.94 -9.60 -11.17
C ILE A 30 -4.29 -10.29 -11.36
N THR A 31 -4.29 -11.56 -11.78
CA THR A 31 -5.52 -12.33 -12.03
C THR A 31 -6.35 -12.46 -10.76
N ILE A 32 -5.72 -12.84 -9.65
CA ILE A 32 -6.42 -12.99 -8.37
C ILE A 32 -6.98 -11.65 -7.89
N MET A 33 -6.19 -10.59 -7.96
CA MET A 33 -6.67 -9.27 -7.60
C MET A 33 -7.82 -8.78 -8.46
N LEU A 34 -7.79 -9.05 -9.78
CA LEU A 34 -8.91 -8.74 -10.68
C LEU A 34 -10.17 -9.52 -10.28
N VAL A 35 -10.04 -10.81 -10.02
CA VAL A 35 -11.17 -11.66 -9.59
C VAL A 35 -11.77 -11.13 -8.28
N LEU A 36 -10.95 -10.81 -7.28
CA LEU A 36 -11.42 -10.30 -5.99
C LEU A 36 -12.15 -8.96 -6.09
N TYR A 37 -11.73 -8.09 -7.02
CA TYR A 37 -12.40 -6.80 -7.22
C TYR A 37 -13.65 -6.88 -8.12
N MET A 38 -13.77 -7.92 -8.95
CA MET A 38 -14.90 -8.07 -9.87
C MET A 38 -16.05 -8.90 -9.29
N ILE A 39 -15.78 -9.77 -8.32
CA ILE A 39 -16.81 -10.67 -7.74
C ILE A 39 -17.45 -10.02 -6.52
N PRO A 40 -18.78 -9.74 -6.52
CA PRO A 40 -19.52 -9.35 -5.32
C PRO A 40 -19.68 -10.54 -4.35
N PRO A 41 -19.64 -10.32 -3.03
CA PRO A 41 -19.51 -9.05 -2.32
C PRO A 41 -18.07 -8.51 -2.41
N GLN A 42 -17.95 -7.18 -2.51
CA GLN A 42 -16.63 -6.54 -2.54
C GLN A 42 -15.92 -6.79 -1.20
N ILE A 43 -14.78 -7.46 -1.29
CA ILE A 43 -13.92 -7.71 -0.14
C ILE A 43 -13.17 -6.42 0.17
N ASP A 44 -12.98 -6.11 1.46
CA ASP A 44 -12.20 -4.97 1.89
C ASP A 44 -10.75 -5.01 1.36
N ASN A 45 -10.16 -3.85 1.15
CA ASN A 45 -8.83 -3.74 0.54
C ASN A 45 -7.75 -4.50 1.31
N PHE A 46 -7.83 -4.55 2.65
CA PHE A 46 -6.85 -5.28 3.47
C PHE A 46 -6.91 -6.77 3.18
N SER A 47 -8.10 -7.36 3.24
CA SER A 47 -8.31 -8.79 2.97
C SER A 47 -7.98 -9.15 1.52
N ALA A 48 -8.34 -8.30 0.55
CA ALA A 48 -7.99 -8.50 -0.85
C ALA A 48 -6.48 -8.53 -1.07
N TYR A 49 -5.73 -7.60 -0.47
CA TYR A 49 -4.27 -7.57 -0.58
C TYR A 49 -3.62 -8.78 0.11
N LEU A 50 -4.15 -9.19 1.26
CA LEU A 50 -3.67 -10.37 1.97
C LEU A 50 -3.84 -11.64 1.14
N ILE A 51 -5.02 -11.87 0.59
CA ILE A 51 -5.31 -13.01 -0.29
C ILE A 51 -4.41 -12.97 -1.52
N GLY A 52 -4.28 -11.81 -2.17
CA GLY A 52 -3.42 -11.64 -3.34
C GLY A 52 -1.95 -11.98 -3.06
N VAL A 53 -1.44 -11.58 -1.90
CA VAL A 53 -0.05 -11.86 -1.49
C VAL A 53 0.15 -13.32 -1.09
N ILE A 54 -0.81 -13.94 -0.41
CA ILE A 54 -0.77 -15.38 -0.11
C ILE A 54 -0.71 -16.20 -1.41
N ALA A 55 -1.55 -15.85 -2.38
CA ALA A 55 -1.54 -16.52 -3.67
C ALA A 55 -0.22 -16.32 -4.45
N ALA A 56 0.34 -15.11 -4.39
CA ALA A 56 1.64 -14.83 -4.97
C ALA A 56 2.77 -15.59 -4.26
N PHE A 57 2.70 -15.74 -2.93
CA PHE A 57 3.62 -16.60 -2.18
C PHE A 57 3.54 -18.05 -2.64
N LEU A 58 2.33 -18.60 -2.79
CA LEU A 58 2.13 -19.94 -3.29
C LEU A 58 2.68 -20.12 -4.71
N ALA A 59 2.46 -19.13 -5.59
CA ALA A 59 3.03 -19.17 -6.95
C ALA A 59 4.55 -19.16 -6.93
N MET A 60 5.18 -18.32 -6.08
CA MET A 60 6.63 -18.33 -5.90
C MET A 60 7.15 -19.67 -5.35
N TYR A 61 6.40 -20.29 -4.45
CA TYR A 61 6.75 -21.58 -3.85
C TYR A 61 6.66 -22.73 -4.84
N ILE A 62 5.65 -22.74 -5.71
CA ILE A 62 5.48 -23.75 -6.77
C ILE A 62 6.60 -23.65 -7.82
N GLU A 63 6.96 -22.41 -8.21
CA GLU A 63 8.01 -22.19 -9.22
C GLU A 63 9.41 -22.60 -8.71
N ASP A 64 9.71 -22.34 -7.45
CA ASP A 64 10.97 -22.70 -6.82
C ASP A 64 10.77 -23.01 -5.33
N ARG A 65 10.95 -24.25 -4.93
CA ARG A 65 10.79 -24.69 -3.53
C ARG A 65 11.94 -24.30 -2.61
N ARG A 66 13.02 -23.75 -3.15
CA ARG A 66 14.17 -23.32 -2.36
C ARG A 66 13.88 -21.98 -1.68
N ASN A 67 14.64 -21.68 -0.63
CA ASN A 67 14.63 -20.39 0.06
C ASN A 67 13.22 -19.90 0.47
N ILE A 68 12.47 -20.75 1.17
CA ILE A 68 11.11 -20.45 1.61
C ILE A 68 11.06 -19.16 2.46
N TYR A 69 12.05 -18.92 3.30
CA TYR A 69 12.14 -17.74 4.17
C TYR A 69 12.25 -16.45 3.36
N GLN A 70 13.01 -16.49 2.25
CA GLN A 70 13.10 -15.37 1.32
C GLN A 70 11.75 -15.05 0.69
N LYS A 71 10.96 -16.06 0.30
CA LYS A 71 9.63 -15.86 -0.29
C LYS A 71 8.64 -15.31 0.71
N ILE A 72 8.70 -15.75 1.97
CA ILE A 72 7.91 -15.18 3.06
C ILE A 72 8.26 -13.70 3.24
N PHE A 73 9.55 -13.37 3.29
CA PHE A 73 10.02 -11.99 3.36
C PHE A 73 9.49 -11.14 2.20
N LEU A 74 9.62 -11.62 0.97
CA LEU A 74 9.13 -10.91 -0.22
C LEU A 74 7.61 -10.67 -0.17
N ALA A 75 6.85 -11.69 0.22
CA ALA A 75 5.40 -11.63 0.32
C ALA A 75 4.95 -10.61 1.37
N ILE A 76 5.47 -10.69 2.60
CA ILE A 76 5.12 -9.78 3.70
C ILE A 76 5.56 -8.36 3.40
N THR A 77 6.77 -8.18 2.88
CA THR A 77 7.29 -6.85 2.53
C THR A 77 6.45 -6.20 1.42
N PHE A 78 6.08 -6.96 0.39
CA PHE A 78 5.23 -6.43 -0.67
C PHE A 78 3.82 -6.08 -0.17
N PHE A 79 3.23 -6.90 0.69
CA PHE A 79 1.96 -6.59 1.35
C PHE A 79 2.06 -5.25 2.11
N SER A 80 3.10 -5.08 2.92
CA SER A 80 3.31 -3.86 3.70
C SER A 80 3.51 -2.64 2.81
N ILE A 81 4.34 -2.74 1.77
CA ILE A 81 4.53 -1.66 0.79
C ILE A 81 3.19 -1.30 0.16
N ARG A 82 2.44 -2.28 -0.31
CA ARG A 82 1.16 -2.06 -0.98
C ARG A 82 0.16 -1.38 -0.06
N TRP A 83 0.02 -1.89 1.16
CA TRP A 83 -0.90 -1.35 2.17
C TRP A 83 -0.55 0.09 2.54
N LEU A 84 0.69 0.33 2.95
CA LEU A 84 1.15 1.66 3.38
C LEU A 84 1.11 2.68 2.24
N THR A 85 1.47 2.28 1.02
CA THR A 85 1.44 3.16 -0.15
C THR A 85 0.03 3.64 -0.46
N VAL A 86 -0.94 2.74 -0.50
CA VAL A 86 -2.35 3.09 -0.75
C VAL A 86 -2.90 3.96 0.37
N ALA A 87 -2.54 3.64 1.60
CA ALA A 87 -2.93 4.41 2.76
C ALA A 87 -2.39 5.85 2.70
N MET A 88 -1.10 6.02 2.39
CA MET A 88 -0.47 7.34 2.28
C MET A 88 -1.01 8.14 1.09
N ALA A 89 -1.13 7.53 -0.09
CA ALA A 89 -1.64 8.19 -1.28
C ALA A 89 -3.09 8.62 -1.09
N GLY A 90 -3.96 7.77 -0.51
CA GLY A 90 -5.34 8.10 -0.21
C GLY A 90 -5.47 9.29 0.74
N ARG A 91 -4.60 9.40 1.76
CA ARG A 91 -4.60 10.56 2.67
C ARG A 91 -4.17 11.86 1.99
N LEU A 92 -3.18 11.79 1.12
CA LEU A 92 -2.77 12.96 0.32
C LEU A 92 -3.86 13.35 -0.67
N ASP A 93 -4.52 12.39 -1.32
CA ASP A 93 -5.66 12.66 -2.20
C ASP A 93 -6.82 13.33 -1.45
N ASP A 94 -7.17 12.84 -0.26
CA ASP A 94 -8.20 13.45 0.59
C ASP A 94 -7.87 14.92 0.92
N LEU A 95 -6.62 15.21 1.30
CA LEU A 95 -6.19 16.58 1.60
C LEU A 95 -6.28 17.49 0.36
N VAL A 96 -5.78 17.03 -0.77
CA VAL A 96 -5.79 17.79 -2.03
C VAL A 96 -7.22 17.99 -2.53
N THR A 97 -8.04 16.93 -2.53
CA THR A 97 -9.44 17.00 -2.95
C THR A 97 -10.21 18.01 -2.13
N LYS A 98 -10.04 18.00 -0.82
CA LYS A 98 -10.73 18.95 0.04
C LYS A 98 -10.22 20.38 -0.13
N ALA A 99 -8.92 20.58 -0.25
CA ALA A 99 -8.34 21.91 -0.48
C ALA A 99 -8.75 22.52 -1.82
N LEU A 100 -8.80 21.72 -2.90
CA LEU A 100 -9.05 22.22 -4.24
C LEU A 100 -10.51 22.14 -4.65
N VAL A 101 -11.18 21.00 -4.43
CA VAL A 101 -12.53 20.76 -4.91
C VAL A 101 -13.56 21.46 -4.02
N PHE A 102 -13.51 21.19 -2.70
CA PHE A 102 -14.52 21.73 -1.78
C PHE A 102 -14.40 23.24 -1.55
N ARG A 103 -13.19 23.80 -1.57
CA ARG A 103 -12.99 25.24 -1.44
C ARG A 103 -13.51 26.03 -2.65
N ASN A 104 -13.57 25.42 -3.81
CA ASN A 104 -13.98 26.05 -5.07
C ASN A 104 -15.41 25.65 -5.50
N MET A 105 -16.25 25.17 -4.57
CA MET A 105 -17.65 24.82 -4.85
C MET A 105 -18.50 26.09 -5.03
N SER A 106 -18.45 26.66 -6.23
CA SER A 106 -19.44 27.61 -6.71
C SER A 106 -20.30 26.94 -7.80
N ALA A 107 -21.62 27.08 -7.71
CA ALA A 107 -22.57 26.42 -8.62
C ALA A 107 -22.34 26.75 -10.12
N GLU A 108 -21.63 27.82 -10.42
CA GLU A 108 -21.40 28.32 -11.78
C GLU A 108 -20.30 27.56 -12.57
N LYS A 109 -19.49 26.70 -11.93
CA LYS A 109 -18.30 26.08 -12.56
C LYS A 109 -18.25 24.55 -12.41
N VAL A 110 -19.35 23.87 -12.72
CA VAL A 110 -19.47 22.40 -12.62
C VAL A 110 -18.35 21.66 -13.38
N TRP A 111 -18.01 22.12 -14.58
CA TRP A 111 -16.93 21.52 -15.39
C TRP A 111 -15.55 21.64 -14.75
N LEU A 112 -15.28 22.75 -14.06
CA LEU A 112 -14.02 22.93 -13.35
C LEU A 112 -13.94 21.98 -12.14
N GLN A 113 -15.03 21.82 -11.41
CA GLN A 113 -15.09 20.88 -10.27
C GLN A 113 -14.87 19.45 -10.72
N TYR A 114 -15.51 19.04 -11.81
CA TYR A 114 -15.32 17.71 -12.38
C TYR A 114 -13.88 17.51 -12.85
N GLY A 115 -13.30 18.48 -13.53
CA GLY A 115 -11.90 18.45 -13.96
C GLY A 115 -10.91 18.34 -12.78
N LEU A 116 -11.16 19.10 -11.71
CA LEU A 116 -10.34 19.03 -10.47
C LEU A 116 -10.48 17.67 -9.80
N TYR A 117 -11.70 17.12 -9.71
CA TYR A 117 -11.93 15.79 -9.14
C TYR A 117 -11.21 14.68 -9.94
N VAL A 118 -11.30 14.70 -11.26
CA VAL A 118 -10.58 13.76 -12.12
C VAL A 118 -9.07 13.94 -11.96
N GLY A 119 -8.59 15.18 -11.86
CA GLY A 119 -7.18 15.50 -11.62
C GLY A 119 -6.66 14.92 -10.31
N THR A 120 -7.43 15.01 -9.22
CA THR A 120 -7.02 14.42 -7.93
C THR A 120 -6.96 12.88 -8.01
N ARG A 121 -7.89 12.22 -8.73
CA ARG A 121 -7.83 10.75 -8.93
C ARG A 121 -6.61 10.31 -9.75
N VAL A 122 -6.23 11.08 -10.74
CA VAL A 122 -5.00 10.83 -11.51
C VAL A 122 -3.77 11.02 -10.61
N LEU A 123 -3.76 12.06 -9.76
CA LEU A 123 -2.70 12.31 -8.81
C LEU A 123 -2.53 11.15 -7.82
N ASP A 124 -3.63 10.62 -7.25
CA ASP A 124 -3.59 9.44 -6.37
C ASP A 124 -2.90 8.24 -7.04
N ILE A 125 -3.26 7.95 -8.28
CA ILE A 125 -2.65 6.85 -9.05
C ILE A 125 -1.14 7.10 -9.25
N VAL A 126 -0.75 8.32 -9.61
CA VAL A 126 0.66 8.68 -9.83
C VAL A 126 1.46 8.58 -8.53
N LEU A 127 0.91 9.06 -7.42
CA LEU A 127 1.54 8.96 -6.10
C LEU A 127 1.71 7.49 -5.66
N CYS A 128 0.67 6.67 -5.83
CA CYS A 128 0.75 5.23 -5.55
C CYS A 128 1.87 4.56 -6.34
N ILE A 129 1.99 4.85 -7.63
CA ILE A 129 3.03 4.28 -8.49
C ILE A 129 4.41 4.76 -8.05
N ALA A 130 4.57 6.05 -7.78
CA ALA A 130 5.83 6.64 -7.35
C ALA A 130 6.31 6.03 -6.02
N PHE A 131 5.45 5.94 -5.02
CA PHE A 131 5.80 5.34 -3.73
C PHE A 131 6.17 3.87 -3.84
N ILE A 132 5.42 3.07 -4.61
CA ILE A 132 5.75 1.66 -4.86
C ILE A 132 7.11 1.55 -5.56
N ALA A 133 7.35 2.36 -6.59
CA ALA A 133 8.60 2.33 -7.35
C ALA A 133 9.81 2.65 -6.46
N VAL A 134 9.70 3.71 -5.65
CA VAL A 134 10.76 4.12 -4.71
C VAL A 134 11.01 3.05 -3.66
N ALA A 135 9.94 2.54 -3.00
CA ALA A 135 10.06 1.52 -1.96
C ALA A 135 10.73 0.24 -2.50
N ILE A 136 10.27 -0.27 -3.65
CA ILE A 136 10.84 -1.45 -4.29
C ILE A 136 12.30 -1.19 -4.71
N GLY A 137 12.60 -0.01 -5.25
CA GLY A 137 13.96 0.35 -5.63
C GLY A 137 14.93 0.37 -4.45
N LEU A 138 14.51 0.96 -3.33
CA LEU A 138 15.32 1.02 -2.10
C LEU A 138 15.54 -0.38 -1.51
N ILE A 139 14.48 -1.20 -1.42
CA ILE A 139 14.57 -2.54 -0.85
C ILE A 139 15.42 -3.45 -1.72
N ASN A 140 15.21 -3.45 -3.03
CA ASN A 140 16.02 -4.25 -3.94
C ASN A 140 17.51 -3.83 -3.88
N LYS A 141 17.81 -2.54 -3.78
CA LYS A 141 19.19 -2.06 -3.63
C LYS A 141 19.80 -2.54 -2.31
N ALA A 142 19.04 -2.50 -1.21
CA ALA A 142 19.52 -2.90 0.11
C ALA A 142 19.74 -4.41 0.23
N TYR A 143 18.90 -5.24 -0.41
CA TYR A 143 18.87 -6.69 -0.18
C TYR A 143 19.30 -7.54 -1.39
N ILE A 144 19.81 -6.94 -2.45
CA ILE A 144 20.26 -7.66 -3.66
C ILE A 144 21.35 -8.69 -3.35
N TYR A 145 22.12 -8.48 -2.28
CA TYR A 145 23.19 -9.39 -1.84
C TYR A 145 22.67 -10.66 -1.15
N LYS A 146 21.37 -10.72 -0.80
CA LYS A 146 20.73 -11.86 -0.11
C LYS A 146 19.93 -12.76 -1.05
N LYS A 147 20.37 -12.86 -2.31
CA LYS A 147 19.68 -13.67 -3.34
C LYS A 147 19.73 -15.15 -3.09
N ASP A 148 20.82 -15.67 -2.51
CA ASP A 148 21.11 -17.09 -2.57
C ASP A 148 20.57 -17.84 -1.35
N GLU A 149 20.72 -17.29 -0.14
CA GLU A 149 20.20 -17.92 1.08
C GLU A 149 19.78 -16.86 2.13
N MET A 150 18.68 -17.12 2.80
CA MET A 150 18.18 -16.31 3.91
C MET A 150 17.92 -17.22 5.12
N SER A 151 18.51 -16.90 6.24
CA SER A 151 18.26 -17.60 7.50
C SER A 151 16.96 -17.13 8.14
N VAL A 152 16.38 -17.93 9.06
CA VAL A 152 15.18 -17.56 9.82
C VAL A 152 15.38 -16.26 10.59
N LYS A 153 16.55 -16.10 11.24
CA LYS A 153 16.86 -14.88 12.01
C LYS A 153 16.89 -13.63 11.13
N GLU A 154 17.51 -13.73 9.96
CA GLU A 154 17.54 -12.62 8.99
C GLU A 154 16.13 -12.30 8.47
N MET A 155 15.34 -13.30 8.11
CA MET A 155 13.96 -13.12 7.70
C MET A 155 13.16 -12.35 8.76
N VAL A 156 13.21 -12.79 10.01
CA VAL A 156 12.49 -12.15 11.12
C VAL A 156 12.94 -10.71 11.30
N MET A 157 14.25 -10.44 11.32
CA MET A 157 14.78 -9.08 11.46
C MET A 157 14.35 -8.15 10.33
N LEU A 158 14.25 -8.66 9.10
CA LEU A 158 13.86 -7.88 7.92
C LEU A 158 12.35 -7.65 7.82
N ILE A 159 11.53 -8.53 8.40
CA ILE A 159 10.08 -8.40 8.43
C ILE A 159 9.61 -7.43 9.52
N ILE A 160 10.33 -7.31 10.63
CA ILE A 160 9.95 -6.44 11.76
C ILE A 160 9.61 -5.01 11.32
N PRO A 161 10.44 -4.29 10.54
CA PRO A 161 10.10 -2.94 10.11
C PRO A 161 8.79 -2.86 9.32
N SER A 162 8.52 -3.86 8.48
CA SER A 162 7.30 -3.96 7.70
C SER A 162 6.07 -4.14 8.59
N LEU A 163 6.16 -5.03 9.58
CA LEU A 163 5.07 -5.26 10.53
C LEU A 163 4.84 -4.05 11.44
N VAL A 164 5.91 -3.44 11.94
CA VAL A 164 5.81 -2.20 12.75
C VAL A 164 5.15 -1.08 11.95
N GLY A 165 5.50 -0.92 10.68
CA GLY A 165 4.87 0.07 9.82
C GLY A 165 3.37 -0.15 9.65
N VAL A 166 2.95 -1.39 9.36
CA VAL A 166 1.53 -1.73 9.17
C VAL A 166 0.74 -1.60 10.47
N THR A 167 1.27 -2.15 11.58
CA THR A 167 0.59 -2.08 12.89
C THR A 167 0.54 -0.65 13.42
N GLY A 168 1.63 0.11 13.32
CA GLY A 168 1.68 1.51 13.71
C GLY A 168 0.68 2.36 12.95
N TYR A 169 0.57 2.15 11.65
CA TYR A 169 -0.46 2.81 10.84
C TYR A 169 -1.87 2.40 11.28
N GLY A 170 -2.12 1.11 11.54
CA GLY A 170 -3.41 0.62 12.02
C GLY A 170 -3.81 1.25 13.36
N ILE A 171 -2.89 1.33 14.31
CA ILE A 171 -3.08 1.97 15.61
C ILE A 171 -3.41 3.46 15.42
N LEU A 172 -2.64 4.17 14.58
CA LEU A 172 -2.88 5.57 14.29
C LEU A 172 -4.29 5.80 13.71
N GLN A 173 -4.72 4.96 12.76
CA GLN A 173 -6.06 5.05 12.18
C GLN A 173 -7.17 4.79 13.20
N TYR A 174 -6.96 3.84 14.10
CA TYR A 174 -7.90 3.55 15.18
C TYR A 174 -8.08 4.77 16.11
N TYR A 175 -6.98 5.39 16.55
CA TYR A 175 -7.05 6.58 17.38
C TYR A 175 -7.64 7.79 16.65
N LEU A 176 -7.34 7.98 15.37
CA LEU A 176 -7.97 9.02 14.55
C LEU A 176 -9.48 8.83 14.46
N MET A 177 -9.95 7.60 14.26
CA MET A 177 -11.38 7.29 14.19
C MET A 177 -12.09 7.59 15.54
N ILE A 178 -11.45 7.26 16.67
CA ILE A 178 -11.99 7.59 18.01
C ILE A 178 -12.05 9.10 18.18
N TYR A 179 -10.97 9.80 17.85
CA TYR A 179 -10.89 11.24 17.96
C TYR A 179 -11.98 11.96 17.14
N GLU A 180 -12.21 11.53 15.91
CA GLU A 180 -13.28 12.07 15.06
C GLU A 180 -14.67 11.83 15.67
N ARG A 181 -14.91 10.63 16.22
CA ARG A 181 -16.16 10.28 16.87
C ARG A 181 -16.40 11.13 18.12
N ASP A 182 -15.38 11.30 18.94
CA ASP A 182 -15.54 11.95 20.27
C ASP A 182 -15.56 13.47 20.16
N THR A 183 -14.83 14.04 19.19
CA THR A 183 -14.73 15.51 19.03
C THR A 183 -15.66 16.07 17.94
N GLY A 184 -16.22 15.23 17.08
CA GLY A 184 -17.00 15.65 15.90
C GLY A 184 -16.19 16.41 14.85
N LYS A 185 -14.85 16.49 15.01
CA LYS A 185 -13.94 17.14 14.06
C LYS A 185 -13.60 16.21 12.92
N ASN A 186 -13.66 16.73 11.70
CA ASN A 186 -13.30 15.97 10.51
C ASN A 186 -11.79 15.69 10.46
N LEU A 187 -11.44 14.60 9.78
CA LEU A 187 -10.05 14.16 9.52
C LEU A 187 -9.14 15.27 8.98
N ILE A 188 -9.70 16.28 8.29
CA ILE A 188 -8.95 17.42 7.73
C ILE A 188 -8.51 18.39 8.80
N ASP A 189 -9.40 18.66 9.76
CA ASP A 189 -9.06 19.53 10.88
C ASP A 189 -7.93 18.88 11.69
N THR A 190 -7.84 17.54 11.66
CA THR A 190 -6.79 16.77 12.33
C THR A 190 -5.44 16.76 11.57
N TYR A 191 -5.46 16.86 10.25
CA TYR A 191 -4.22 16.90 9.43
C TYR A 191 -3.66 18.32 9.25
N GLY A 192 -4.43 19.38 9.54
CA GLY A 192 -3.89 20.71 9.65
C GLY A 192 -3.03 20.87 10.91
N PHE A 193 -2.17 21.88 10.94
CA PHE A 193 -1.28 22.13 12.09
C PHE A 193 -2.02 22.17 13.43
N TYR A 194 -3.14 22.87 13.48
CA TYR A 194 -3.99 22.95 14.68
C TYR A 194 -4.72 21.65 14.99
N GLY A 195 -5.12 20.90 13.97
CA GLY A 195 -5.72 19.59 14.14
C GLY A 195 -4.72 18.54 14.66
N ALA A 196 -3.49 18.57 14.17
CA ALA A 196 -2.42 17.72 14.68
C ALA A 196 -2.10 18.02 16.15
N LEU A 197 -2.05 19.30 16.55
CA LEU A 197 -1.89 19.71 17.94
C LEU A 197 -3.06 19.27 18.82
N SER A 198 -4.30 19.43 18.33
CA SER A 198 -5.49 18.99 19.06
C SER A 198 -5.53 17.48 19.24
N PHE A 199 -5.10 16.71 18.22
CA PHE A 199 -4.99 15.26 18.28
C PHE A 199 -3.89 14.82 19.26
N LEU A 200 -2.72 15.45 19.22
CA LEU A 200 -1.66 15.21 20.20
C LEU A 200 -2.11 15.49 21.64
N HIS A 201 -2.83 16.61 21.84
CA HIS A 201 -3.40 16.95 23.15
C HIS A 201 -4.39 15.88 23.63
N TYR A 202 -5.26 15.39 22.75
CA TYR A 202 -6.20 14.28 23.03
C TYR A 202 -5.49 12.98 23.39
N LEU A 203 -4.35 12.65 22.75
CA LEU A 203 -3.58 11.44 23.07
C LEU A 203 -2.87 11.52 24.42
N ILE A 204 -2.61 12.73 24.95
CA ILE A 204 -1.90 12.95 26.21
C ILE A 204 -2.87 13.10 27.39
N SER A 205 -4.10 13.51 27.15
CA SER A 205 -5.15 13.61 28.15
C SER A 205 -5.79 12.26 28.48
#